data_02adcf530e84764c64e076203686e5da
#
_entry.id   02adcf530e84764c64e076203686e5da
#
_cell.length_a   1.000
_cell.length_b   1.000
_cell.length_c   1.000
_cell.angle_alpha   90.00
_cell.angle_beta   90.00
_cell.angle_gamma   90.00
#
_symmetry.space_group_name_H-M   'P 1'
#
loop_
_entity.id
_entity.type
_entity.pdbx_description
1 polymer ?
#
loop_
_entity_poly.entity_id
_entity_poly.type
_entity_poly.pdbx_seq_one_letter_code
_entity_poly.pdbx_strand_id
1 'polypeptide(L)'
;PFPGAFDAVISFESLHHFLPEKKRRLFKRIYDCLTPGGMFVNGDYFACCDEEENLLRETWSRKRREENIPDDAFVHFDIPLTKEHEAALLKEVGFTVTVENGNDCSIIKAVK
;
A
#
# COMPACT_ATOMS: atom_id res chain seq x y z
N PRO A 1 -13.37 -7.92 -6.80
CA PRO A 1 -14.25 -6.88 -6.29
C PRO A 1 -14.75 -7.21 -4.88
N PHE A 2 -14.93 -6.18 -4.09
CA PHE A 2 -15.46 -6.34 -2.74
C PHE A 2 -16.99 -6.26 -2.80
N PRO A 3 -17.71 -7.26 -2.25
CA PRO A 3 -19.16 -7.22 -2.23
C PRO A 3 -19.68 -6.31 -1.12
N GLY A 4 -20.67 -5.47 -1.43
CA GLY A 4 -21.38 -4.66 -0.45
C GLY A 4 -20.65 -3.41 -0.01
N ALA A 5 -21.13 -2.84 1.10
CA ALA A 5 -20.58 -1.64 1.71
C ALA A 5 -20.08 -1.96 3.12
N PHE A 6 -18.93 -1.41 3.48
CA PHE A 6 -18.29 -1.68 4.76
C PHE A 6 -18.02 -0.37 5.50
N ASP A 7 -18.05 -0.44 6.82
CA ASP A 7 -17.69 0.69 7.68
C ASP A 7 -16.19 0.77 7.92
N ALA A 8 -15.50 -0.35 7.81
CA ALA A 8 -14.05 -0.40 8.00
C ALA A 8 -13.43 -1.52 7.16
N VAL A 9 -12.22 -1.26 6.69
CA VAL A 9 -11.35 -2.24 6.05
C VAL A 9 -10.00 -2.19 6.76
N ILE A 10 -9.45 -3.33 7.09
CA ILE A 10 -8.19 -3.43 7.83
C ILE A 10 -7.22 -4.30 7.04
N SER A 11 -5.97 -3.85 6.94
CA SER A 11 -4.88 -4.62 6.38
C SER A 11 -3.68 -4.56 7.34
N PHE A 12 -2.96 -5.67 7.45
CA PHE A 12 -1.80 -5.73 8.31
C PHE A 12 -0.69 -6.55 7.65
N GLU A 13 0.49 -5.96 7.51
CA GLU A 13 1.70 -6.58 6.96
C GLU A 13 1.49 -7.31 5.63
N SER A 14 0.66 -6.76 4.74
CA SER A 14 0.32 -7.39 3.46
C SER A 14 0.68 -6.54 2.26
N LEU A 15 0.47 -5.24 2.33
CA LEU A 15 0.52 -4.37 1.15
C LEU A 15 1.92 -4.02 0.70
N HIS A 16 2.93 -4.25 1.52
CA HIS A 16 4.33 -4.01 1.14
C HIS A 16 4.84 -4.96 0.05
N HIS A 17 4.04 -5.95 -0.34
CA HIS A 17 4.36 -6.84 -1.47
C HIS A 17 3.87 -6.32 -2.82
N PHE A 18 3.10 -5.23 -2.84
CA PHE A 18 2.49 -4.73 -4.07
C PHE A 18 3.17 -3.47 -4.59
N LEU A 19 3.30 -3.38 -5.92
CA LEU A 19 3.78 -2.18 -6.59
C LEU A 19 2.77 -1.03 -6.46
N PRO A 20 3.21 0.24 -6.58
CA PRO A 20 2.33 1.40 -6.42
C PRO A 20 1.08 1.38 -7.32
N GLU A 21 1.19 0.90 -8.55
CA GLU A 21 0.05 0.84 -9.47
C GLU A 21 -1.04 -0.11 -8.96
N LYS A 22 -0.63 -1.25 -8.40
CA LYS A 22 -1.56 -2.21 -7.79
C LYS A 22 -2.16 -1.64 -6.51
N LYS A 23 -1.36 -0.95 -5.71
CA LYS A 23 -1.85 -0.28 -4.49
C LYS A 23 -2.90 0.77 -4.82
N ARG A 24 -2.65 1.58 -5.85
CA ARG A 24 -3.62 2.61 -6.26
C ARG A 24 -4.96 1.99 -6.62
N ARG A 25 -4.96 0.92 -7.41
CA ARG A 25 -6.20 0.22 -7.80
C ARG A 25 -6.90 -0.39 -6.60
N LEU A 26 -6.14 -0.99 -5.69
CA LEU A 26 -6.67 -1.56 -4.47
C LEU A 26 -7.29 -0.47 -3.59
N PHE A 27 -6.60 0.64 -3.39
CA PHE A 27 -7.09 1.76 -2.57
C PHE A 27 -8.37 2.35 -3.17
N LYS A 28 -8.46 2.43 -4.48
CA LYS A 28 -9.68 2.89 -5.15
C LYS A 28 -10.85 1.95 -4.88
N ARG A 29 -10.64 0.64 -4.94
CA ARG A 29 -11.66 -0.35 -4.62
C ARG A 29 -12.09 -0.27 -3.16
N ILE A 30 -11.13 -0.10 -2.26
CA ILE A 30 -11.43 0.06 -0.84
C ILE A 30 -12.28 1.32 -0.62
N TYR A 31 -11.89 2.43 -1.24
CA TYR A 31 -12.66 3.67 -1.15
C TYR A 31 -14.10 3.47 -1.63
N ASP A 32 -14.27 2.83 -2.77
CA ASP A 32 -15.59 2.62 -3.37
C ASP A 32 -16.49 1.71 -2.51
N CYS A 33 -15.90 0.75 -1.79
CA CYS A 33 -16.69 -0.16 -0.94
C CYS A 33 -16.95 0.36 0.47
N LEU A 34 -16.31 1.44 0.89
CA LEU A 34 -16.53 2.04 2.20
C LEU A 34 -17.77 2.94 2.20
N THR A 35 -18.50 2.91 3.31
CA THR A 35 -19.59 3.87 3.56
C THR A 35 -19.01 5.27 3.77
N PRO A 36 -19.78 6.35 3.54
CA PRO A 36 -19.33 7.70 3.88
C PRO A 36 -18.93 7.78 5.35
N GLY A 37 -17.73 8.30 5.63
CA GLY A 37 -17.17 8.32 6.98
C GLY A 37 -16.51 7.02 7.42
N GLY A 38 -16.57 5.96 6.59
CA GLY A 38 -15.87 4.71 6.84
C GLY A 38 -14.35 4.88 6.77
N MET A 39 -13.62 3.90 7.31
CA MET A 39 -12.17 4.02 7.39
C MET A 39 -11.43 2.79 6.86
N PHE A 40 -10.26 3.04 6.32
CA PHE A 40 -9.27 2.02 6.00
C PHE A 40 -8.07 2.19 6.93
N VAL A 41 -7.65 1.10 7.56
CA VAL A 41 -6.49 1.10 8.46
C VAL A 41 -5.47 0.11 7.91
N ASN A 42 -4.27 0.57 7.66
CA ASN A 42 -3.16 -0.25 7.20
C ASN A 42 -2.00 -0.16 8.18
N GLY A 43 -1.70 -1.28 8.85
CA GLY A 43 -0.50 -1.44 9.64
C GLY A 43 0.53 -2.20 8.81
N ASP A 44 1.69 -1.60 8.56
CA ASP A 44 2.65 -2.21 7.64
C ASP A 44 4.07 -1.71 7.90
N TYR A 45 5.00 -2.35 7.20
CA TYR A 45 6.39 -1.89 7.09
C TYR A 45 6.50 -0.87 5.97
N PHE A 46 7.29 0.16 6.19
CA PHE A 46 7.51 1.22 5.21
C PHE A 46 9.00 1.43 5.00
N ALA A 47 9.37 1.85 3.80
CA ALA A 47 10.73 2.28 3.53
C ALA A 47 11.05 3.49 4.42
N CYS A 48 12.26 3.55 4.95
CA CYS A 48 12.65 4.62 5.88
C CYS A 48 12.90 5.94 5.17
N CYS A 49 13.23 5.90 3.87
CA CYS A 49 13.55 7.06 3.06
C CYS A 49 13.38 6.72 1.57
N ASP A 50 13.43 7.75 0.74
CA ASP A 50 13.29 7.60 -0.71
C ASP A 50 14.39 6.73 -1.31
N GLU A 51 15.59 6.81 -0.79
CA GLU A 51 16.73 6.01 -1.26
C GLU A 51 16.50 4.53 -1.04
N GLU A 52 16.00 4.15 0.13
CA GLU A 52 15.66 2.76 0.43
C GLU A 52 14.52 2.27 -0.45
N GLU A 53 13.49 3.08 -0.61
CA GLU A 53 12.36 2.75 -1.48
C GLU A 53 12.83 2.48 -2.92
N ASN A 54 13.67 3.34 -3.46
CA ASN A 54 14.22 3.20 -4.80
C ASN A 54 15.12 1.98 -4.93
N LEU A 55 15.95 1.73 -3.93
CA LEU A 55 16.84 0.55 -3.93
C LEU A 55 16.05 -0.75 -3.96
N LEU A 56 15.01 -0.85 -3.15
CA LEU A 56 14.16 -2.04 -3.09
C LEU A 56 13.43 -2.25 -4.41
N ARG A 57 12.93 -1.17 -5.02
CA ARG A 57 12.25 -1.25 -6.31
C ARG A 57 13.19 -1.67 -7.42
N GLU A 58 14.40 -1.13 -7.47
CA GLU A 58 15.42 -1.49 -8.46
C GLU A 58 15.85 -2.94 -8.30
N THR A 59 16.05 -3.40 -7.06
CA THR A 59 16.39 -4.79 -6.76
C THR A 59 15.30 -5.73 -7.24
N TRP A 60 14.04 -5.38 -6.99
CA TRP A 60 12.89 -6.14 -7.47
C TRP A 60 12.85 -6.21 -9.00
N SER A 61 13.03 -5.08 -9.69
CA SER A 61 13.02 -5.01 -11.14
C SER A 61 14.12 -5.87 -11.76
N ARG A 62 15.31 -5.86 -11.14
CA ARG A 62 16.44 -6.68 -11.58
C ARG A 62 16.14 -8.17 -11.40
N LYS A 63 15.66 -8.56 -10.22
CA LYS A 63 15.29 -9.94 -9.92
C LYS A 63 14.26 -10.46 -10.92
N ARG A 64 13.26 -9.67 -11.23
CA ARG A 64 12.22 -10.04 -12.16
C ARG A 64 12.77 -10.28 -13.56
N ARG A 65 13.70 -9.44 -14.03
CA ARG A 65 14.35 -9.63 -15.35
C ARG A 65 15.23 -10.85 -15.36
N GLU A 66 16.05 -11.05 -14.34
CA GLU A 66 17.00 -12.16 -14.26
C GLU A 66 16.30 -13.51 -14.16
N GLU A 67 15.17 -13.57 -13.48
CA GLU A 67 14.42 -14.81 -13.27
C GLU A 67 13.25 -14.97 -14.22
N ASN A 68 13.08 -14.04 -15.18
CA ASN A 68 11.97 -14.04 -16.15
C ASN A 68 10.59 -14.14 -15.49
N ILE A 69 10.39 -13.39 -14.40
CA ILE A 69 9.12 -13.38 -13.68
C ILE A 69 8.10 -12.53 -14.45
N PRO A 70 6.91 -13.07 -14.80
CA PRO A 70 5.87 -12.29 -15.48
C PRO A 70 5.39 -11.10 -14.63
N ASP A 71 4.93 -10.04 -15.30
CA ASP A 71 4.46 -8.81 -14.63
C ASP A 71 3.27 -9.04 -13.71
N ASP A 72 2.43 -10.02 -14.04
CA ASP A 72 1.23 -10.36 -13.28
C ASP A 72 1.46 -11.43 -12.20
N ALA A 73 2.65 -11.99 -12.12
CA ALA A 73 2.98 -12.99 -11.12
C ALA A 73 3.15 -12.33 -9.74
N PHE A 74 2.54 -12.92 -8.72
CA PHE A 74 2.78 -12.55 -7.33
C PHE A 74 4.05 -13.24 -6.83
N VAL A 75 4.95 -12.46 -6.26
CA VAL A 75 6.18 -12.98 -5.66
C VAL A 75 6.35 -12.34 -4.30
N HIS A 76 6.76 -13.15 -3.31
CA HIS A 76 7.08 -12.67 -1.97
C HIS A 76 8.38 -11.87 -2.00
N PHE A 77 8.27 -10.58 -2.24
CA PHE A 77 9.38 -9.65 -2.21
C PHE A 77 8.88 -8.33 -1.61
N ASP A 78 9.63 -7.80 -0.64
CA ASP A 78 9.24 -6.58 0.06
C ASP A 78 9.62 -5.35 -0.77
N ILE A 79 8.62 -4.63 -1.23
CA ILE A 79 8.78 -3.40 -2.01
C ILE A 79 7.94 -2.28 -1.38
N PRO A 80 8.15 -1.98 -0.09
CA PRO A 80 7.35 -0.96 0.57
C PRO A 80 7.63 0.42 0.01
N LEU A 81 6.60 1.26 0.03
CA LEU A 81 6.76 2.69 -0.16
C LEU A 81 7.20 3.34 1.15
N THR A 82 7.64 4.58 1.09
CA THR A 82 7.71 5.41 2.30
C THR A 82 6.29 5.70 2.78
N LYS A 83 6.14 6.04 4.06
CA LYS A 83 4.83 6.42 4.62
C LYS A 83 4.25 7.62 3.87
N GLU A 84 5.10 8.56 3.52
CA GLU A 84 4.71 9.78 2.80
C GLU A 84 4.16 9.44 1.41
N HIS A 85 4.80 8.54 0.67
CA HIS A 85 4.34 8.14 -0.65
C HIS A 85 3.05 7.34 -0.59
N GLU A 86 2.91 6.43 0.38
CA GLU A 86 1.66 5.68 0.53
C GLU A 86 0.51 6.59 0.96
N ALA A 87 0.75 7.51 1.88
CA ALA A 87 -0.24 8.51 2.27
C ALA A 87 -0.67 9.38 1.08
N ALA A 88 0.27 9.75 0.21
CA ALA A 88 -0.03 10.52 -0.99
C ALA A 88 -0.95 9.75 -1.96
N LEU A 89 -0.71 8.45 -2.15
CA LEU A 89 -1.58 7.62 -2.97
C LEU A 89 -3.02 7.56 -2.42
N LEU A 90 -3.14 7.41 -1.11
CA LEU A 90 -4.45 7.38 -0.44
C LEU A 90 -5.17 8.73 -0.58
N LYS A 91 -4.45 9.83 -0.45
CA LYS A 91 -5.02 11.16 -0.64
C LYS A 91 -5.48 11.39 -2.08
N GLU A 92 -4.72 10.92 -3.07
CA GLU A 92 -5.13 10.97 -4.48
C GLU A 92 -6.46 10.28 -4.74
N VAL A 93 -6.69 9.16 -4.05
CA VAL A 93 -7.94 8.39 -4.18
C VAL A 93 -9.11 9.13 -3.55
N GLY A 94 -8.87 9.99 -2.57
CA GLY A 94 -9.90 10.81 -1.94
C GLY A 94 -9.96 10.72 -0.41
N PHE A 95 -9.08 9.94 0.21
CA PHE A 95 -9.06 9.78 1.66
C PHE A 95 -8.48 10.98 2.39
N THR A 96 -8.94 11.19 3.61
CA THR A 96 -8.25 12.02 4.61
C THR A 96 -7.36 11.10 5.42
N VAL A 97 -6.06 11.36 5.46
CA VAL A 97 -5.05 10.43 5.94
C VAL A 97 -4.34 10.94 7.19
N THR A 98 -4.16 10.07 8.18
CA THR A 98 -3.30 10.30 9.34
C THR A 98 -2.33 9.13 9.49
N VAL A 99 -1.13 9.40 10.00
CA VAL A 99 -0.07 8.39 10.17
C VAL A 99 0.33 8.34 11.63
N GLU A 100 0.35 7.13 12.19
CA GLU A 100 0.90 6.87 13.51
C GLU A 100 2.21 6.09 13.34
N ASN A 101 3.31 6.70 13.75
CA ASN A 101 4.63 6.09 13.63
C ASN A 101 4.87 5.05 14.72
N GLY A 102 5.36 3.89 14.30
CA GLY A 102 5.86 2.86 15.20
C GLY A 102 7.34 2.60 14.96
N ASN A 103 7.95 1.70 15.72
CA ASN A 103 9.37 1.37 15.56
C ASN A 103 9.61 0.56 14.28
N ASP A 104 9.01 -0.62 14.17
CA ASP A 104 9.18 -1.49 13.00
C ASP A 104 8.01 -1.38 12.03
N CYS A 105 6.83 -1.12 12.56
CA CYS A 105 5.59 -1.05 11.81
C CYS A 105 4.89 0.27 12.13
N SER A 106 4.33 0.91 11.15
CA SER A 106 3.54 2.14 11.30
C SER A 106 2.11 1.91 10.86
N ILE A 107 1.20 2.75 11.34
CA ILE A 107 -0.22 2.64 11.02
C ILE A 107 -0.65 3.86 10.22
N ILE A 108 -1.25 3.62 9.07
CA ILE A 108 -1.91 4.66 8.27
C ILE A 108 -3.41 4.48 8.41
N LYS A 109 -4.09 5.56 8.82
CA LYS A 109 -5.54 5.60 8.92
C LYS A 109 -6.08 6.54 7.84
N ALA A 110 -6.97 6.02 7.02
CA ALA A 110 -7.55 6.74 5.91
C ALA A 110 -9.08 6.77 6.07
N VAL A 111 -9.67 7.94 6.10
CA VAL A 111 -11.12 8.14 6.30
C VAL A 111 -11.74 8.65 5.01
N LYS A 112 -12.83 7.97 4.59
CA LYS A 112 -13.60 8.37 3.41
C LYS A 112 -14.44 9.62 3.64
#